data_dee60838eeec2bb99d202f6f52a67274
#
_entry.id   dee60838eeec2bb99d202f6f52a67274
#
_cell.length_a   1.000
_cell.length_b   1.000
_cell.length_c   1.000
_cell.angle_alpha   90.00
_cell.angle_beta   90.00
_cell.angle_gamma   90.00
#
_symmetry.space_group_name_H-M   'P 1'
#
loop_
_entity.id
_entity.type
_entity.pdbx_description
1 polymer ?
#
loop_
_entity_poly.entity_id
_entity_poly.type
_entity_poly.pdbx_seq_one_letter_code
_entity_poly.pdbx_strand_id
1 'polypeptide(L)'
;MQVLSSDDLGFLKSVILEAGGMARRIQQGDFHPERKEDSSLVTLADLEVQRYLVERISGRFPGIGFIHEEAFDKNSAELKTNSLTAVIDPIDGTAVYSMMLPTWSISLGIFRGTRPLYGFVYSPGCGMLFHNDDENAYLNDRILKVDRNMRVDSETNVFIPGELFSSMHIRYRGKVRNFGSTALHACLVADNRRNRALAFYGQAYIWDWAGAYPVILKAGGQVRYLDGGEVDFAEALRNGCQLTGYAAAYSKDDFDYVRSIIEIIR
;
A
#
# COMPACT_ATOMS: atom_id res chain seq x y z
N MET A 1 -20.25 -11.92 4.25
CA MET A 1 -21.28 -11.38 3.33
C MET A 1 -20.54 -10.55 2.29
N GLN A 2 -20.65 -10.94 1.02
CA GLN A 2 -20.02 -10.24 -0.10
C GLN A 2 -20.52 -8.78 -0.16
N VAL A 3 -19.58 -7.84 -0.31
CA VAL A 3 -19.88 -6.40 -0.29
C VAL A 3 -19.93 -5.84 -1.71
N LEU A 4 -18.97 -6.27 -2.55
CA LEU A 4 -18.91 -5.96 -3.97
C LEU A 4 -19.12 -7.25 -4.78
N SER A 5 -19.80 -7.15 -5.92
CA SER A 5 -19.94 -8.28 -6.85
C SER A 5 -18.60 -8.60 -7.53
N SER A 6 -18.51 -9.78 -8.15
CA SER A 6 -17.35 -10.13 -8.99
C SER A 6 -17.16 -9.15 -10.16
N ASP A 7 -18.27 -8.63 -10.72
CA ASP A 7 -18.23 -7.61 -11.77
C ASP A 7 -17.69 -6.27 -11.26
N ASP A 8 -18.01 -5.89 -10.01
CA ASP A 8 -17.47 -4.68 -9.39
C ASP A 8 -15.96 -4.81 -9.13
N LEU A 9 -15.50 -5.97 -8.65
CA LEU A 9 -14.07 -6.24 -8.47
C LEU A 9 -13.34 -6.28 -9.81
N GLY A 10 -13.94 -6.87 -10.85
CA GLY A 10 -13.43 -6.86 -12.22
C GLY A 10 -13.31 -5.44 -12.77
N PHE A 11 -14.31 -4.59 -12.53
CA PHE A 11 -14.28 -3.17 -12.88
C PHE A 11 -13.13 -2.44 -12.20
N LEU A 12 -12.98 -2.56 -10.88
CA LEU A 12 -11.88 -1.91 -10.13
C LEU A 12 -10.51 -2.38 -10.63
N LYS A 13 -10.38 -3.68 -10.95
CA LYS A 13 -9.16 -4.23 -11.55
C LYS A 13 -8.85 -3.59 -12.91
N SER A 14 -9.86 -3.40 -13.78
CA SER A 14 -9.65 -2.73 -15.08
C SER A 14 -9.25 -1.27 -14.92
N VAL A 15 -9.91 -0.55 -14.01
CA VAL A 15 -9.66 0.87 -13.77
C VAL A 15 -8.22 1.11 -13.28
N ILE A 16 -7.71 0.31 -12.35
CA ILE A 16 -6.33 0.49 -11.87
C ILE A 16 -5.29 0.11 -12.94
N LEU A 17 -5.57 -0.87 -13.80
CA LEU A 17 -4.71 -1.20 -14.93
C LEU A 17 -4.65 -0.08 -15.96
N GLU A 18 -5.79 0.53 -16.29
CA GLU A 18 -5.88 1.68 -17.19
C GLU A 18 -5.15 2.90 -16.62
N ALA A 19 -5.32 3.17 -15.31
CA ALA A 19 -4.60 4.22 -14.58
C ALA A 19 -3.08 4.03 -14.65
N GLY A 20 -2.60 2.81 -14.43
CA GLY A 20 -1.18 2.49 -14.54
C GLY A 20 -0.63 2.64 -15.95
N GLY A 21 -1.42 2.31 -16.97
CA GLY A 21 -1.07 2.57 -18.37
C GLY A 21 -0.96 4.07 -18.68
N MET A 22 -1.86 4.88 -18.10
CA MET A 22 -1.81 6.34 -18.20
C MET A 22 -0.57 6.91 -17.52
N ALA A 23 -0.30 6.53 -16.26
CA ALA A 23 0.89 6.98 -15.53
C ALA A 23 2.18 6.64 -16.27
N ARG A 24 2.29 5.43 -16.85
CA ARG A 24 3.47 5.08 -17.67
C ARG A 24 3.65 5.94 -18.90
N ARG A 25 2.56 6.29 -19.61
CA ARG A 25 2.65 7.19 -20.76
C ARG A 25 3.12 8.58 -20.36
N ILE A 26 2.63 9.10 -19.23
CA ILE A 26 3.09 10.39 -18.70
C ILE A 26 4.56 10.31 -18.31
N GLN A 27 4.99 9.24 -17.62
CA GLN A 27 6.40 9.04 -17.25
C GLN A 27 7.34 9.02 -18.45
N GLN A 28 6.91 8.48 -19.59
CA GLN A 28 7.71 8.36 -20.82
C GLN A 28 7.72 9.63 -21.67
N GLY A 29 6.88 10.63 -21.36
CA GLY A 29 6.82 11.92 -22.04
C GLY A 29 7.76 12.95 -21.43
N ASP A 30 7.57 14.24 -21.80
CA ASP A 30 8.23 15.36 -21.13
C ASP A 30 7.70 15.49 -19.71
N PHE A 31 8.55 15.16 -18.77
CA PHE A 31 8.17 14.99 -17.37
C PHE A 31 8.98 15.96 -16.49
N HIS A 32 8.27 16.81 -15.77
CA HIS A 32 8.85 17.75 -14.81
C HIS A 32 8.16 17.60 -13.46
N PRO A 33 8.82 16.97 -12.45
CA PRO A 33 8.28 16.90 -11.10
C PRO A 33 8.30 18.27 -10.43
N GLU A 34 7.26 18.56 -9.68
CA GLU A 34 7.16 19.75 -8.84
C GLU A 34 7.33 19.37 -7.36
N ARG A 35 7.75 20.33 -6.53
CA ARG A 35 7.84 20.15 -5.08
C ARG A 35 6.62 20.76 -4.42
N LYS A 36 5.99 20.02 -3.51
CA LYS A 36 4.94 20.51 -2.60
C LYS A 36 5.55 21.42 -1.52
N GLU A 37 4.72 22.12 -0.78
CA GLU A 37 5.14 22.99 0.35
C GLU A 37 5.91 22.23 1.43
N ASP A 38 5.57 20.95 1.66
CA ASP A 38 6.26 20.04 2.59
C ASP A 38 7.56 19.44 2.02
N SER A 39 8.01 19.91 0.85
CA SER A 39 9.19 19.44 0.11
C SER A 39 9.05 18.05 -0.52
N SER A 40 7.91 17.39 -0.45
CA SER A 40 7.63 16.17 -1.19
C SER A 40 7.50 16.46 -2.70
N LEU A 41 7.58 15.42 -3.52
CA LEU A 41 7.40 15.54 -4.97
C LEU A 41 5.94 15.28 -5.35
N VAL A 42 5.45 16.04 -6.29
CA VAL A 42 4.20 15.77 -7.00
C VAL A 42 4.46 15.84 -8.50
N THR A 43 3.75 15.06 -9.25
CA THR A 43 3.86 15.03 -10.69
C THR A 43 2.52 15.22 -11.35
N LEU A 44 2.51 15.58 -12.63
CA LEU A 44 1.28 15.59 -13.42
C LEU A 44 0.57 14.22 -13.37
N ALA A 45 1.35 13.14 -13.25
CA ALA A 45 0.79 11.79 -13.16
C ALA A 45 -0.04 11.59 -11.89
N ASP A 46 0.43 12.08 -10.75
CA ASP A 46 -0.31 11.99 -9.47
C ASP A 46 -1.71 12.59 -9.64
N LEU A 47 -1.78 13.82 -10.16
CA LEU A 47 -3.04 14.55 -10.34
C LEU A 47 -3.96 13.89 -11.37
N GLU A 48 -3.43 13.50 -12.53
CA GLU A 48 -4.22 12.91 -13.61
C GLU A 48 -4.70 11.50 -13.27
N VAL A 49 -3.87 10.68 -12.62
CA VAL A 49 -4.25 9.34 -12.14
C VAL A 49 -5.34 9.45 -11.06
N GLN A 50 -5.16 10.35 -10.09
CA GLN A 50 -6.16 10.56 -9.06
C GLN A 50 -7.50 11.00 -9.66
N ARG A 51 -7.50 12.01 -10.54
CA ARG A 51 -8.71 12.49 -11.21
C ARG A 51 -9.41 11.36 -11.96
N TYR A 52 -8.65 10.57 -12.72
CA TYR A 52 -9.19 9.43 -13.46
C TYR A 52 -9.83 8.39 -12.55
N LEU A 53 -9.13 7.97 -11.47
CA LEU A 53 -9.66 6.99 -10.52
C LEU A 53 -10.93 7.48 -9.84
N VAL A 54 -10.95 8.72 -9.36
CA VAL A 54 -12.13 9.34 -8.72
C VAL A 54 -13.31 9.38 -9.68
N GLU A 55 -13.12 9.83 -10.91
CA GLU A 55 -14.18 9.91 -11.93
C GLU A 55 -14.77 8.53 -12.25
N ARG A 56 -13.91 7.54 -12.53
CA ARG A 56 -14.35 6.19 -12.89
C ARG A 56 -15.06 5.48 -11.75
N ILE A 57 -14.51 5.57 -10.53
CA ILE A 57 -15.05 4.90 -9.34
C ILE A 57 -16.37 5.56 -8.92
N SER A 58 -16.49 6.90 -8.91
CA SER A 58 -17.74 7.57 -8.59
C SER A 58 -18.86 7.29 -9.60
N GLY A 59 -18.51 7.16 -10.87
CA GLY A 59 -19.46 6.77 -11.91
C GLY A 59 -20.05 5.36 -11.74
N ARG A 60 -19.27 4.42 -11.21
CA ARG A 60 -19.71 3.03 -10.94
C ARG A 60 -20.42 2.89 -9.59
N PHE A 61 -19.95 3.62 -8.58
CA PHE A 61 -20.41 3.54 -7.20
C PHE A 61 -20.94 4.90 -6.71
N PRO A 62 -22.17 5.30 -7.08
CA PRO A 62 -22.73 6.56 -6.64
C PRO A 62 -22.78 6.64 -5.11
N GLY A 63 -22.24 7.73 -4.55
CA GLY A 63 -22.21 7.96 -3.08
C GLY A 63 -21.03 7.31 -2.35
N ILE A 64 -20.05 6.70 -3.05
CA ILE A 64 -18.79 6.31 -2.44
C ILE A 64 -18.01 7.53 -1.97
N GLY A 65 -17.44 7.47 -0.76
CA GLY A 65 -16.51 8.49 -0.25
C GLY A 65 -15.11 8.31 -0.83
N PHE A 66 -14.27 9.35 -0.74
CA PHE A 66 -12.88 9.30 -1.16
C PHE A 66 -11.96 9.86 -0.08
N ILE A 67 -10.83 9.20 0.12
CA ILE A 67 -9.64 9.71 0.79
C ILE A 67 -8.48 9.47 -0.17
N HIS A 68 -7.74 10.51 -0.48
CA HIS A 68 -6.63 10.42 -1.43
C HIS A 68 -5.50 11.36 -1.03
N GLU A 69 -4.29 11.05 -1.47
CA GLU A 69 -3.09 11.79 -1.09
C GLU A 69 -3.13 13.23 -1.59
N GLU A 70 -3.41 13.41 -2.88
CA GLU A 70 -3.40 14.74 -3.49
C GLU A 70 -4.67 15.52 -3.12
N ALA A 71 -4.47 16.74 -2.66
CA ALA A 71 -5.54 17.62 -2.14
C ALA A 71 -6.26 17.08 -0.88
N PHE A 72 -5.51 16.35 -0.03
CA PHE A 72 -6.04 15.87 1.25
C PHE A 72 -6.39 17.05 2.17
N ASP A 73 -7.68 17.16 2.53
CA ASP A 73 -8.13 18.08 3.58
C ASP A 73 -8.42 17.30 4.87
N LYS A 74 -7.61 17.56 5.89
CA LYS A 74 -7.75 16.93 7.22
C LYS A 74 -9.13 17.13 7.85
N ASN A 75 -9.84 18.21 7.49
CA ASN A 75 -11.16 18.53 8.03
C ASN A 75 -12.29 17.82 7.31
N SER A 76 -12.05 17.29 6.11
CA SER A 76 -13.06 16.61 5.28
C SER A 76 -12.93 15.07 5.28
N ALA A 77 -11.85 14.53 5.81
CA ALA A 77 -11.61 13.08 5.88
C ALA A 77 -12.52 12.40 6.90
N GLU A 78 -13.69 11.99 6.47
CA GLU A 78 -14.63 11.24 7.29
C GLU A 78 -14.95 9.89 6.66
N LEU A 79 -14.61 8.80 7.35
CA LEU A 79 -15.13 7.47 7.02
C LEU A 79 -16.51 7.32 7.64
N LYS A 80 -17.55 7.55 6.85
CA LYS A 80 -18.93 7.39 7.32
C LYS A 80 -19.20 5.93 7.65
N THR A 81 -19.68 5.67 8.84
CA THR A 81 -20.09 4.34 9.30
C THR A 81 -21.07 3.73 8.27
N ASN A 82 -20.79 2.49 7.85
CA ASN A 82 -21.59 1.72 6.87
C ASN A 82 -21.57 2.19 5.40
N SER A 83 -20.87 3.27 5.02
CA SER A 83 -20.66 3.64 3.62
C SER A 83 -19.35 3.06 3.10
N LEU A 84 -19.26 2.92 1.77
CA LEU A 84 -18.00 2.59 1.11
C LEU A 84 -17.13 3.84 0.95
N THR A 85 -15.83 3.67 1.09
CA THR A 85 -14.84 4.72 0.83
C THR A 85 -13.69 4.12 0.04
N ALA A 86 -13.29 4.78 -1.05
CA ALA A 86 -12.07 4.49 -1.77
C ALA A 86 -10.92 5.31 -1.17
N VAL A 87 -9.85 4.63 -0.79
CA VAL A 87 -8.61 5.24 -0.28
C VAL A 87 -7.55 5.06 -1.35
N ILE A 88 -6.98 6.15 -1.85
CA ILE A 88 -6.16 6.18 -3.06
C ILE A 88 -4.82 6.85 -2.80
N ASP A 89 -3.75 6.16 -3.21
CA ASP A 89 -2.46 6.75 -3.52
C ASP A 89 -2.26 6.64 -5.05
N PRO A 90 -2.25 7.74 -5.77
CA PRO A 90 -2.15 7.72 -7.23
C PRO A 90 -0.76 7.28 -7.72
N ILE A 91 0.32 7.64 -7.02
CA ILE A 91 1.71 7.24 -7.35
C ILE A 91 2.50 7.00 -6.05
N ASP A 92 2.29 5.85 -5.42
CA ASP A 92 3.14 5.43 -4.30
C ASP A 92 4.58 5.23 -4.78
N GLY A 93 5.46 6.09 -4.27
CA GLY A 93 6.83 6.18 -4.72
C GLY A 93 7.09 7.25 -5.79
N THR A 94 6.55 8.45 -5.65
CA THR A 94 6.75 9.58 -6.57
C THR A 94 8.23 9.88 -6.83
N ALA A 95 9.11 9.68 -5.85
CA ALA A 95 10.55 9.85 -6.03
C ALA A 95 11.14 8.87 -7.05
N VAL A 96 10.82 7.58 -6.93
CA VAL A 96 11.31 6.57 -7.90
C VAL A 96 10.61 6.67 -9.24
N TYR A 97 9.36 7.14 -9.26
CA TYR A 97 8.66 7.50 -10.49
C TYR A 97 9.41 8.63 -11.24
N SER A 98 9.79 9.69 -10.51
CA SER A 98 10.57 10.82 -11.05
C SER A 98 11.97 10.42 -11.56
N MET A 99 12.55 9.36 -11.00
CA MET A 99 13.82 8.79 -11.45
C MET A 99 13.68 7.85 -12.65
N MET A 100 12.49 7.73 -13.24
CA MET A 100 12.19 6.79 -14.35
C MET A 100 12.38 5.31 -13.96
N LEU A 101 12.36 4.98 -12.67
CA LEU A 101 12.48 3.61 -12.19
C LEU A 101 11.12 2.90 -12.26
N PRO A 102 11.10 1.55 -12.39
CA PRO A 102 9.86 0.81 -12.60
C PRO A 102 9.11 0.44 -11.31
N THR A 103 9.64 0.76 -10.12
CA THR A 103 9.23 0.19 -8.84
C THR A 103 8.21 1.03 -8.06
N TRP A 104 7.59 2.01 -8.69
CA TRP A 104 6.43 2.72 -8.15
C TRP A 104 5.15 1.90 -8.33
N SER A 105 4.10 2.26 -7.59
CA SER A 105 2.80 1.62 -7.71
C SER A 105 1.63 2.60 -7.58
N ILE A 106 0.43 2.15 -7.96
CA ILE A 106 -0.85 2.79 -7.62
C ILE A 106 -1.48 1.95 -6.53
N SER A 107 -1.94 2.58 -5.45
CA SER A 107 -2.60 1.90 -4.33
C SER A 107 -4.06 2.34 -4.25
N LEU A 108 -4.98 1.36 -4.22
CA LEU A 108 -6.42 1.57 -4.05
C LEU A 108 -6.95 0.59 -3.00
N GLY A 109 -7.51 1.13 -1.93
CA GLY A 109 -8.24 0.36 -0.92
C GLY A 109 -9.73 0.70 -0.94
N ILE A 110 -10.60 -0.31 -0.80
CA ILE A 110 -12.04 -0.12 -0.59
C ILE A 110 -12.37 -0.49 0.84
N PHE A 111 -12.92 0.49 1.56
CA PHE A 111 -13.27 0.40 2.97
C PHE A 111 -14.79 0.42 3.17
N ARG A 112 -15.25 -0.21 4.25
CA ARG A 112 -16.58 0.03 4.83
C ARG A 112 -16.40 0.54 6.25
N GLY A 113 -16.76 1.80 6.49
CA GLY A 113 -16.33 2.46 7.71
C GLY A 113 -14.80 2.42 7.81
N THR A 114 -14.26 2.02 8.94
CA THR A 114 -12.81 1.91 9.18
C THR A 114 -12.21 0.56 8.77
N ARG A 115 -13.02 -0.36 8.23
CA ARG A 115 -12.58 -1.71 7.87
C ARG A 115 -12.15 -1.77 6.39
N PRO A 116 -10.89 -2.06 6.09
CA PRO A 116 -10.46 -2.36 4.73
C PRO A 116 -11.03 -3.70 4.26
N LEU A 117 -11.60 -3.74 3.07
CA LEU A 117 -12.26 -4.91 2.50
C LEU A 117 -11.50 -5.46 1.30
N TYR A 118 -11.25 -4.60 0.32
CA TYR A 118 -10.59 -4.96 -0.91
C TYR A 118 -9.42 -4.02 -1.18
N GLY A 119 -8.34 -4.56 -1.70
CA GLY A 119 -7.16 -3.82 -2.06
C GLY A 119 -6.66 -4.15 -3.45
N PHE A 120 -6.11 -3.16 -4.09
CA PHE A 120 -5.48 -3.26 -5.39
C PHE A 120 -4.18 -2.45 -5.35
N VAL A 121 -3.06 -3.08 -5.62
CA VAL A 121 -1.76 -2.42 -5.76
C VAL A 121 -1.17 -2.83 -7.09
N TYR A 122 -1.00 -1.87 -7.98
CA TYR A 122 -0.48 -2.13 -9.31
C TYR A 122 0.84 -1.42 -9.55
N SER A 123 1.90 -2.17 -9.81
CA SER A 123 3.18 -1.67 -10.29
C SER A 123 3.31 -1.94 -11.79
N PRO A 124 3.02 -0.94 -12.65
CA PRO A 124 2.99 -1.14 -14.11
C PRO A 124 4.36 -1.46 -14.68
N GLY A 125 5.43 -0.88 -14.11
CA GLY A 125 6.80 -1.12 -14.54
C GLY A 125 7.26 -2.54 -14.29
N CYS A 126 6.75 -3.17 -13.22
CA CYS A 126 7.03 -4.56 -12.85
C CYS A 126 6.01 -5.56 -13.44
N GLY A 127 4.90 -5.10 -14.00
CA GLY A 127 3.81 -5.96 -14.48
C GLY A 127 3.11 -6.73 -13.35
N MET A 128 3.03 -6.15 -12.14
CA MET A 128 2.54 -6.79 -10.92
C MET A 128 1.27 -6.11 -10.44
N LEU A 129 0.12 -6.81 -10.52
CA LEU A 129 -1.13 -6.40 -9.91
C LEU A 129 -1.44 -7.32 -8.72
N PHE A 130 -1.30 -6.80 -7.52
CA PHE A 130 -1.77 -7.44 -6.29
C PHE A 130 -3.20 -7.01 -6.01
N HIS A 131 -4.07 -7.98 -5.73
CA HIS A 131 -5.46 -7.70 -5.35
C HIS A 131 -6.03 -8.82 -4.50
N ASN A 132 -7.21 -8.60 -3.92
CA ASN A 132 -7.97 -9.65 -3.25
C ASN A 132 -9.45 -9.61 -3.62
N ASP A 133 -10.09 -10.75 -3.43
CA ASP A 133 -11.55 -10.89 -3.35
C ASP A 133 -11.98 -11.29 -1.92
N ASP A 134 -13.20 -11.79 -1.77
CA ASP A 134 -13.71 -12.22 -0.46
C ASP A 134 -12.99 -13.46 0.08
N GLU A 135 -12.36 -14.27 -0.76
CA GLU A 135 -11.76 -15.56 -0.39
C GLU A 135 -10.24 -15.54 -0.44
N ASN A 136 -9.65 -14.95 -1.47
CA ASN A 136 -8.24 -15.08 -1.78
C ASN A 136 -7.56 -13.74 -2.03
N ALA A 137 -6.23 -13.76 -1.92
CA ALA A 137 -5.35 -12.74 -2.49
C ALA A 137 -4.69 -13.26 -3.78
N TYR A 138 -4.35 -12.35 -4.67
CA TYR A 138 -3.79 -12.66 -5.98
C TYR A 138 -2.60 -11.76 -6.32
N LEU A 139 -1.67 -12.33 -7.10
CA LEU A 139 -0.74 -11.57 -7.94
C LEU A 139 -1.07 -11.87 -9.39
N ASN A 140 -1.57 -10.89 -10.13
CA ASN A 140 -2.20 -11.10 -11.42
C ASN A 140 -3.34 -12.13 -11.28
N ASP A 141 -3.23 -13.28 -11.93
CA ASP A 141 -4.24 -14.36 -11.83
C ASP A 141 -3.80 -15.51 -10.89
N ARG A 142 -2.64 -15.38 -10.22
CA ARG A 142 -2.11 -16.41 -9.33
C ARG A 142 -2.53 -16.15 -7.89
N ILE A 143 -3.18 -17.15 -7.27
CA ILE A 143 -3.54 -17.11 -5.84
C ILE A 143 -2.27 -17.02 -4.99
N LEU A 144 -2.30 -16.12 -4.00
CA LEU A 144 -1.26 -15.93 -3.01
C LEU A 144 -1.64 -16.61 -1.70
N LYS A 145 -0.66 -17.28 -1.11
CA LYS A 145 -0.71 -17.78 0.27
C LYS A 145 0.66 -17.65 0.89
N VAL A 146 0.75 -17.00 2.03
CA VAL A 146 2.00 -16.92 2.78
C VAL A 146 2.46 -18.30 3.25
N ASP A 147 3.75 -18.51 3.30
CA ASP A 147 4.36 -19.64 3.98
C ASP A 147 4.48 -19.28 5.48
N ARG A 148 3.63 -19.89 6.29
CA ARG A 148 3.62 -19.66 7.75
C ARG A 148 4.84 -20.26 8.45
N ASN A 149 5.56 -21.17 7.78
CA ASN A 149 6.76 -21.82 8.30
C ASN A 149 8.04 -21.14 7.79
N MET A 150 7.92 -20.01 7.09
CA MET A 150 9.07 -19.26 6.63
C MET A 150 9.91 -18.82 7.82
N ARG A 151 11.13 -19.33 7.92
CA ARG A 151 12.10 -18.83 8.90
C ARG A 151 12.82 -17.61 8.34
N VAL A 152 12.97 -16.59 9.16
CA VAL A 152 13.77 -15.42 8.82
C VAL A 152 15.24 -15.77 8.98
N ASP A 153 16.02 -15.62 7.90
CA ASP A 153 17.46 -15.87 7.83
C ASP A 153 18.13 -14.83 6.92
N SER A 154 19.43 -14.97 6.67
CA SER A 154 20.21 -14.03 5.84
C SER A 154 19.70 -13.89 4.39
N GLU A 155 18.90 -14.84 3.90
CA GLU A 155 18.31 -14.83 2.56
C GLU A 155 16.92 -14.12 2.53
N THR A 156 16.37 -13.80 3.68
CA THR A 156 15.11 -13.06 3.77
C THR A 156 15.32 -11.62 3.30
N ASN A 157 14.41 -11.12 2.46
CA ASN A 157 14.42 -9.74 2.01
C ASN A 157 13.64 -8.88 3.00
N VAL A 158 14.33 -7.97 3.66
CA VAL A 158 13.75 -7.02 4.61
C VAL A 158 13.58 -5.68 3.90
N PHE A 159 12.34 -5.28 3.66
CA PHE A 159 12.01 -4.02 3.01
C PHE A 159 11.84 -2.93 4.07
N ILE A 160 12.60 -1.84 3.91
CA ILE A 160 12.62 -0.73 4.86
C ILE A 160 12.59 0.58 4.05
N PRO A 161 11.58 1.45 4.25
CA PRO A 161 11.57 2.79 3.70
C PRO A 161 12.76 3.62 4.17
N GLY A 162 13.24 4.52 3.32
CA GLY A 162 14.47 5.26 3.57
C GLY A 162 14.42 6.16 4.81
N GLU A 163 13.27 6.74 5.10
CA GLU A 163 13.04 7.62 6.24
C GLU A 163 13.26 6.91 7.60
N LEU A 164 13.09 5.59 7.64
CA LEU A 164 13.26 4.83 8.89
C LEU A 164 14.72 4.73 9.33
N PHE A 165 15.69 4.92 8.44
CA PHE A 165 17.11 4.86 8.82
C PHE A 165 17.53 5.98 9.79
N SER A 166 16.79 7.08 9.86
CA SER A 166 17.04 8.15 10.84
C SER A 166 16.47 7.87 12.23
N SER A 167 15.53 6.94 12.33
CA SER A 167 14.76 6.64 13.56
C SER A 167 14.93 5.22 14.07
N MET A 168 15.69 4.38 13.36
CA MET A 168 15.86 2.96 13.69
C MET A 168 17.28 2.46 13.49
N HIS A 169 17.74 1.62 14.41
CA HIS A 169 18.89 0.74 14.19
C HIS A 169 18.43 -0.61 13.65
N ILE A 170 19.01 -1.03 12.54
CA ILE A 170 18.74 -2.31 11.93
C ILE A 170 19.75 -3.34 12.41
N ARG A 171 19.29 -4.34 13.16
CA ARG A 171 20.07 -5.45 13.69
C ARG A 171 19.95 -6.71 12.82
N TYR A 172 19.98 -6.53 11.51
CA TYR A 172 19.83 -7.62 10.55
C TYR A 172 21.05 -7.73 9.63
N ARG A 173 21.56 -8.94 9.47
CA ARG A 173 22.77 -9.22 8.67
C ARG A 173 22.47 -9.77 7.28
N GLY A 174 21.20 -9.78 6.87
CA GLY A 174 20.76 -10.28 5.57
C GLY A 174 20.49 -9.16 4.55
N LYS A 175 19.53 -9.40 3.70
CA LYS A 175 19.24 -8.55 2.54
C LYS A 175 18.25 -7.44 2.90
N VAL A 176 18.74 -6.22 3.13
CA VAL A 176 17.92 -5.02 3.29
C VAL A 176 17.69 -4.39 1.92
N ARG A 177 16.46 -3.98 1.65
CA ARG A 177 16.05 -3.42 0.36
C ARG A 177 15.10 -2.23 0.54
N ASN A 178 15.16 -1.30 -0.44
CA ASN A 178 14.19 -0.24 -0.61
C ASN A 178 13.92 -0.07 -2.11
N PHE A 179 12.67 -0.22 -2.53
CA PHE A 179 12.23 -0.03 -3.92
C PHE A 179 11.51 1.30 -4.11
N GLY A 180 11.30 2.07 -3.04
CA GLY A 180 10.71 3.39 -3.05
C GLY A 180 9.17 3.42 -3.05
N SER A 181 8.50 2.27 -3.06
CA SER A 181 7.04 2.15 -2.96
C SER A 181 6.67 1.34 -1.72
N THR A 182 5.96 1.95 -0.80
CA THR A 182 5.53 1.35 0.46
C THR A 182 4.49 0.26 0.24
N ALA A 183 3.49 0.51 -0.60
CA ALA A 183 2.45 -0.45 -0.93
C ALA A 183 3.02 -1.68 -1.66
N LEU A 184 4.00 -1.49 -2.57
CA LEU A 184 4.66 -2.61 -3.24
C LEU A 184 5.46 -3.46 -2.25
N HIS A 185 6.24 -2.85 -1.35
CA HIS A 185 6.96 -3.57 -0.29
C HIS A 185 6.01 -4.46 0.51
N ALA A 186 4.88 -3.89 0.93
CA ALA A 186 3.84 -4.60 1.67
C ALA A 186 3.30 -5.81 0.90
N CYS A 187 2.94 -5.60 -0.35
CA CYS A 187 2.39 -6.67 -1.20
C CYS A 187 3.36 -7.82 -1.46
N LEU A 188 4.68 -7.55 -1.49
CA LEU A 188 5.69 -8.60 -1.64
C LEU A 188 5.68 -9.60 -0.46
N VAL A 189 5.21 -9.17 0.72
CA VAL A 189 5.01 -10.06 1.88
C VAL A 189 3.89 -11.07 1.62
N ALA A 190 2.84 -10.69 0.90
CA ALA A 190 1.77 -11.62 0.51
C ALA A 190 2.27 -12.76 -0.40
N ASP A 191 3.36 -12.54 -1.14
CA ASP A 191 4.05 -13.55 -1.98
C ASP A 191 5.35 -14.05 -1.33
N ASN A 192 5.40 -14.19 0.00
CA ASN A 192 6.62 -14.53 0.74
C ASN A 192 7.21 -15.90 0.39
N ARG A 193 6.43 -16.83 -0.17
CA ARG A 193 6.95 -18.10 -0.69
C ARG A 193 8.02 -17.92 -1.78
N ARG A 194 7.91 -16.85 -2.56
CA ARG A 194 8.89 -16.50 -3.59
C ARG A 194 9.90 -15.47 -3.10
N ASN A 195 9.38 -14.44 -2.46
CA ASN A 195 10.15 -13.25 -2.12
C ASN A 195 10.87 -13.37 -0.78
N ARG A 196 10.42 -14.29 0.10
CA ARG A 196 10.90 -14.38 1.49
C ARG A 196 10.97 -12.98 2.12
N ALA A 197 9.83 -12.27 2.11
CA ALA A 197 9.75 -10.85 2.38
C ALA A 197 9.22 -10.57 3.79
N LEU A 198 9.82 -9.59 4.44
CA LEU A 198 9.29 -8.81 5.54
C LEU A 198 9.29 -7.35 5.13
N ALA A 199 8.35 -6.55 5.60
CA ALA A 199 8.33 -5.12 5.33
C ALA A 199 8.06 -4.34 6.61
N PHE A 200 8.83 -3.27 6.83
CA PHE A 200 8.67 -2.34 7.92
C PHE A 200 8.15 -1.00 7.40
N TYR A 201 7.46 -0.27 8.27
CA TYR A 201 6.83 0.99 7.95
C TYR A 201 7.03 1.98 9.06
N GLY A 202 7.22 3.24 8.69
CA GLY A 202 7.23 4.36 9.60
C GLY A 202 5.82 4.90 9.87
N GLN A 203 5.77 6.18 10.12
CA GLN A 203 4.53 6.95 10.25
C GLN A 203 3.90 7.20 8.88
N ALA A 204 3.62 6.11 8.15
CA ALA A 204 3.05 6.13 6.82
C ALA A 204 1.58 6.60 6.86
N TYR A 205 1.12 7.15 5.76
CA TYR A 205 -0.28 7.54 5.62
C TYR A 205 -1.14 6.32 5.27
N ILE A 206 -2.45 6.41 5.51
CA ILE A 206 -3.36 5.28 5.26
C ILE A 206 -3.44 4.90 3.79
N TRP A 207 -3.22 5.83 2.85
CA TRP A 207 -3.22 5.53 1.42
C TRP A 207 -2.04 4.67 0.98
N ASP A 208 -0.88 4.76 1.65
CA ASP A 208 0.28 3.86 1.44
C ASP A 208 -0.07 2.39 1.77
N TRP A 209 -1.10 2.16 2.60
CA TRP A 209 -1.46 0.85 3.13
C TRP A 209 -2.77 0.28 2.60
N ALA A 210 -3.67 1.19 2.23
CA ALA A 210 -5.06 0.87 1.95
C ALA A 210 -5.23 -0.25 0.93
N GLY A 211 -4.40 -0.26 -0.11
CA GLY A 211 -4.40 -1.30 -1.12
C GLY A 211 -3.72 -2.60 -0.65
N ALA A 212 -2.63 -2.50 0.09
CA ALA A 212 -1.82 -3.66 0.45
C ALA A 212 -2.37 -4.44 1.66
N TYR A 213 -2.93 -3.76 2.64
CA TYR A 213 -3.38 -4.35 3.90
C TYR A 213 -4.36 -5.53 3.73
N PRO A 214 -5.49 -5.38 2.99
CA PRO A 214 -6.41 -6.49 2.81
C PRO A 214 -5.80 -7.63 1.97
N VAL A 215 -4.91 -7.33 1.03
CA VAL A 215 -4.19 -8.36 0.24
C VAL A 215 -3.31 -9.22 1.16
N ILE A 216 -2.54 -8.61 2.07
CA ILE A 216 -1.68 -9.33 3.02
C ILE A 216 -2.52 -10.23 3.91
N LEU A 217 -3.60 -9.71 4.49
CA LEU A 217 -4.47 -10.50 5.37
C LEU A 217 -5.13 -11.66 4.64
N LYS A 218 -5.60 -11.47 3.40
CA LYS A 218 -6.19 -12.53 2.59
C LYS A 218 -5.19 -13.59 2.17
N ALA A 219 -3.93 -13.23 1.97
CA ALA A 219 -2.86 -14.19 1.75
C ALA A 219 -2.52 -15.00 3.03
N GLY A 220 -3.01 -14.59 4.19
CA GLY A 220 -2.75 -15.21 5.49
C GLY A 220 -1.55 -14.62 6.23
N GLY A 221 -1.04 -13.47 5.78
CA GLY A 221 -0.05 -12.67 6.48
C GLY A 221 -0.66 -11.83 7.60
N GLN A 222 0.18 -11.06 8.28
CA GLN A 222 -0.19 -10.15 9.36
C GLN A 222 0.45 -8.78 9.16
N VAL A 223 -0.20 -7.76 9.72
CA VAL A 223 0.32 -6.41 9.86
C VAL A 223 0.08 -5.98 11.29
N ARG A 224 1.12 -5.59 12.02
CA ARG A 224 1.01 -5.13 13.41
C ARG A 224 1.97 -3.97 13.67
N TYR A 225 1.62 -3.16 14.64
CA TYR A 225 2.58 -2.24 15.24
C TYR A 225 3.72 -3.00 15.93
N LEU A 226 4.90 -2.40 16.01
CA LEU A 226 6.07 -3.04 16.63
C LEU A 226 5.93 -3.25 18.14
N ASP A 227 4.99 -2.57 18.79
CA ASP A 227 4.60 -2.85 20.18
C ASP A 227 3.69 -4.07 20.34
N GLY A 228 3.19 -4.63 19.23
CA GLY A 228 2.29 -5.79 19.17
C GLY A 228 0.84 -5.43 18.95
N GLY A 229 0.48 -4.14 18.96
CA GLY A 229 -0.89 -3.66 18.71
C GLY A 229 -1.34 -3.93 17.28
N GLU A 230 -2.65 -4.02 17.08
CA GLU A 230 -3.26 -4.08 15.75
C GLU A 230 -3.28 -2.68 15.11
N VAL A 231 -3.15 -2.61 13.79
CA VAL A 231 -3.27 -1.35 13.06
C VAL A 231 -4.73 -0.90 13.09
N ASP A 232 -5.00 0.23 13.72
CA ASP A 232 -6.32 0.85 13.83
C ASP A 232 -6.47 2.00 12.82
N PHE A 233 -7.20 1.75 11.74
CA PHE A 233 -7.50 2.77 10.74
C PHE A 233 -8.41 3.90 11.26
N ALA A 234 -9.23 3.65 12.29
CA ALA A 234 -10.01 4.71 12.92
C ALA A 234 -9.11 5.69 13.69
N GLU A 235 -8.08 5.18 14.36
CA GLU A 235 -7.07 6.00 15.03
C GLU A 235 -6.24 6.77 14.02
N ALA A 236 -5.75 6.10 12.97
CA ALA A 236 -4.98 6.75 11.91
C ALA A 236 -5.75 7.91 11.25
N LEU A 237 -7.06 7.76 11.01
CA LEU A 237 -7.90 8.84 10.51
C LEU A 237 -7.96 10.03 11.47
N ARG A 238 -8.17 9.79 12.76
CA ARG A 238 -8.15 10.87 13.77
C ARG A 238 -6.79 11.53 13.88
N ASN A 239 -5.72 10.81 13.56
CA ASN A 239 -4.34 11.32 13.50
C ASN A 239 -3.97 11.92 12.12
N GLY A 240 -4.93 12.48 11.40
CA GLY A 240 -4.70 13.12 10.10
C GLY A 240 -4.31 12.12 9.00
N CYS A 241 -4.93 10.96 9.00
CA CYS A 241 -4.67 9.84 8.09
C CYS A 241 -3.27 9.21 8.22
N GLN A 242 -2.56 9.47 9.31
CA GLN A 242 -1.22 8.93 9.54
C GLN A 242 -1.25 7.83 10.61
N LEU A 243 -0.53 6.74 10.38
CA LEU A 243 -0.33 5.70 11.40
C LEU A 243 0.34 6.28 12.64
N THR A 244 -0.09 5.86 13.82
CA THR A 244 0.40 6.39 15.11
C THR A 244 1.71 5.75 15.57
N GLY A 245 2.20 4.73 14.86
CA GLY A 245 3.40 3.99 15.23
C GLY A 245 4.07 3.31 14.07
N TYR A 246 5.20 2.69 14.36
CA TYR A 246 5.91 1.85 13.40
C TYR A 246 5.26 0.48 13.33
N ALA A 247 5.08 -0.04 12.12
CA ALA A 247 4.44 -1.32 11.90
C ALA A 247 5.29 -2.25 11.02
N ALA A 248 4.97 -3.53 11.06
CA ALA A 248 5.57 -4.54 10.20
C ALA A 248 4.51 -5.44 9.56
N ALA A 249 4.74 -5.79 8.30
CA ALA A 249 4.02 -6.84 7.60
C ALA A 249 4.91 -8.09 7.53
N TYR A 250 4.36 -9.26 7.86
CA TYR A 250 5.12 -10.51 8.03
C TYR A 250 4.21 -11.75 7.89
N SER A 251 4.82 -12.94 7.89
CA SER A 251 4.11 -14.20 8.03
C SER A 251 3.75 -14.48 9.51
N LYS A 252 2.81 -15.35 9.78
CA LYS A 252 2.07 -15.45 11.04
C LYS A 252 2.89 -15.72 12.33
N ASP A 253 4.05 -16.36 12.28
CA ASP A 253 4.63 -16.97 13.50
C ASP A 253 5.97 -16.38 13.96
N ASP A 254 6.43 -15.27 13.35
CA ASP A 254 7.79 -14.74 13.57
C ASP A 254 7.82 -13.33 14.21
N PHE A 255 6.76 -12.86 14.84
CA PHE A 255 6.66 -11.45 15.28
C PHE A 255 7.75 -11.04 16.26
N ASP A 256 8.10 -11.87 17.22
CA ASP A 256 9.18 -11.55 18.18
C ASP A 256 10.54 -11.43 17.50
N TYR A 257 10.81 -12.27 16.50
CA TYR A 257 12.00 -12.15 15.70
C TYR A 257 11.95 -10.91 14.81
N VAL A 258 10.83 -10.64 14.17
CA VAL A 258 10.62 -9.42 13.35
C VAL A 258 10.89 -8.16 14.16
N ARG A 259 10.38 -8.09 15.40
CA ARG A 259 10.69 -6.98 16.32
C ARG A 259 12.18 -6.87 16.66
N SER A 260 12.87 -8.01 16.83
CA SER A 260 14.28 -8.03 17.22
C SER A 260 15.24 -7.50 16.15
N ILE A 261 14.81 -7.48 14.89
CA ILE A 261 15.59 -6.95 13.75
C ILE A 261 15.77 -5.43 13.87
N ILE A 262 14.82 -4.73 14.48
CA ILE A 262 14.78 -3.28 14.53
C ILE A 262 14.76 -2.79 15.96
N GLU A 263 15.56 -1.77 16.23
CA GLU A 263 15.54 -0.99 17.48
C GLU A 263 15.20 0.46 17.15
N ILE A 264 14.12 0.95 17.74
CA ILE A 264 13.71 2.36 17.58
C ILE A 264 14.67 3.25 18.39
N ILE A 265 15.26 4.24 17.75
CA ILE A 265 16.08 5.28 18.38
C ILE A 265 15.12 6.36 18.89
N ARG A 266 15.10 6.61 20.19
CA ARG A 266 14.31 7.68 20.82
C ARG A 266 15.06 9.00 20.78
#